data_934b1b7ba6de51c9593f1172e4016ced
#
_entry.id   934b1b7ba6de51c9593f1172e4016ced
#
_cell.length_a   1.000
_cell.length_b   1.000
_cell.length_c   1.000
_cell.angle_alpha   90.00
_cell.angle_beta   90.00
_cell.angle_gamma   90.00
#
_symmetry.space_group_name_H-M   'P 1'
#
loop_
_entity.id
_entity.type
_entity.pdbx_description
1 polymer ?
#
loop_
_entity_poly.entity_id
_entity_poly.type
_entity_poly.pdbx_seq_one_letter_code
_entity_poly.pdbx_strand_id
1 'polypeptide(L)' 'MRLEDLLGRHVRYKGEEGHVVEGHSAEQASVVVSVRGADNVARRNVTIPESEWEQLELLD' A
#
# COMPACT_ATOMS: atom_id res chain seq x y z
N MET A 1 -8.47 6.37 8.36
CA MET A 1 -7.30 5.51 8.57
C MET A 1 -6.06 6.38 8.60
N ARG A 2 -5.17 6.13 9.53
CA ARG A 2 -3.97 6.95 9.68
C ARG A 2 -2.80 6.31 8.96
N LEU A 3 -1.86 7.15 8.51
CA LEU A 3 -0.64 6.69 7.86
C LEU A 3 0.10 5.67 8.73
N GLU A 4 0.25 5.96 10.00
CA GLU A 4 0.97 5.10 10.95
C GLU A 4 0.29 3.75 11.17
N ASP A 5 -1.02 3.67 10.91
CA ASP A 5 -1.75 2.41 11.02
C ASP A 5 -1.52 1.51 9.82
N LEU A 6 -1.03 2.09 8.72
CA LEU A 6 -0.80 1.35 7.49
C LEU A 6 0.64 0.87 7.35
N LEU A 7 1.59 1.57 7.95
CA LEU A 7 3.00 1.24 7.79
C LEU A 7 3.29 -0.19 8.26
N GLY A 8 3.94 -0.95 7.40
CA GLY A 8 4.30 -2.33 7.70
C GLY A 8 3.19 -3.34 7.58
N ARG A 9 1.98 -2.91 7.26
CA ARG A 9 0.82 -3.80 7.18
C ARG A 9 0.81 -4.55 5.86
N HIS A 10 0.29 -5.77 5.92
CA HIS A 10 0.05 -6.57 4.73
C HIS A 10 -1.32 -6.20 4.17
N VAL A 11 -1.35 -5.79 2.92
CA VAL A 11 -2.57 -5.25 2.30
C VAL A 11 -2.79 -5.84 0.92
N ARG A 12 -4.03 -5.74 0.46
CA ARG A 12 -4.40 -6.04 -0.92
C ARG A 12 -4.97 -4.78 -1.55
N TYR A 13 -4.50 -4.44 -2.73
CA TYR A 13 -4.97 -3.29 -3.47
C TYR A 13 -5.21 -3.67 -4.93
N LYS A 14 -6.45 -3.54 -5.38
CA LYS A 14 -6.87 -3.89 -6.74
C LYS A 14 -6.41 -5.30 -7.15
N GLY A 15 -6.58 -6.24 -6.23
CA GLY A 15 -6.25 -7.64 -6.49
C GLY A 15 -4.80 -8.02 -6.31
N GLU A 16 -3.93 -7.06 -6.00
CA GLU A 16 -2.51 -7.31 -5.78
C GLU A 16 -2.17 -7.23 -4.31
N GLU A 17 -1.45 -8.20 -3.80
CA GLU A 17 -1.03 -8.23 -2.41
C GLU A 17 0.36 -7.67 -2.23
N GLY A 18 0.59 -6.99 -1.12
CA GLY A 18 1.89 -6.43 -0.81
C GLY A 18 1.94 -5.88 0.59
N HIS A 19 3.05 -5.22 0.90
CA HIS A 19 3.26 -4.59 2.20
C HIS A 19 3.46 -3.10 2.02
N VAL A 20 2.95 -2.33 2.96
CA VAL A 20 3.20 -0.89 3.00
C VAL A 20 4.62 -0.68 3.51
N VAL A 21 5.49 -0.18 2.65
CA VAL A 21 6.92 -0.05 2.96
C VAL A 21 7.34 1.38 3.28
N GLU A 22 6.54 2.36 2.88
CA GLU A 22 6.91 3.76 3.08
C GLU A 22 5.63 4.60 3.14
N GLY A 23 5.71 5.70 3.86
CA GLY A 23 4.61 6.66 3.94
C GLY A 23 5.11 8.08 3.79
N HIS A 24 4.29 8.93 3.21
CA HIS A 24 4.59 10.34 3.01
C HIS A 24 3.43 11.17 3.56
N SER A 25 3.76 12.23 4.27
CA SER A 25 2.77 13.11 4.89
C SER A 25 2.97 14.57 4.45
N ALA A 26 3.12 14.79 3.15
CA ALA A 26 3.23 16.12 2.57
C ALA A 26 1.83 16.76 2.50
N GLU A 27 1.59 17.65 1.55
CA GLU A 27 0.28 18.29 1.39
C GLU A 27 -0.83 17.26 1.23
N GLN A 28 -0.52 16.14 0.60
CA GLN A 28 -1.44 15.03 0.44
C GLN A 28 -0.73 13.76 0.92
N ALA A 29 -1.27 13.12 1.93
CA ALA A 29 -0.68 11.91 2.46
C ALA A 29 -0.78 10.77 1.43
N SER A 30 0.24 9.93 1.41
CA SER A 30 0.27 8.77 0.53
C SER A 30 1.09 7.66 1.17
N VAL A 31 0.87 6.45 0.70
CA VAL A 31 1.69 5.30 1.10
C VAL A 31 2.22 4.60 -0.14
N VAL A 32 3.38 4.00 0.01
CA VAL A 32 3.99 3.19 -1.04
C VAL A 32 3.85 1.73 -0.64
N VAL A 33 3.24 0.96 -1.51
CA VAL A 33 3.02 -0.47 -1.29
C VAL A 33 3.92 -1.24 -2.26
N SER A 34 4.71 -2.14 -1.71
CA SER A 34 5.52 -3.05 -2.53
C SER A 34 4.67 -4.27 -2.84
N VAL A 35 4.25 -4.41 -4.08
CA VAL A 35 3.38 -5.51 -4.51
C VAL A 35 4.15 -6.50 -5.35
N ARG A 36 3.70 -7.76 -5.31
CA ARG A 36 4.24 -8.80 -6.18
C ARG A 36 3.40 -8.88 -7.44
N GLY A 37 4.09 -9.07 -8.57
CA GLY A 37 3.42 -9.34 -9.82
C GLY A 37 2.75 -10.71 -9.82
N ALA A 38 1.95 -10.95 -10.84
CA ALA A 38 1.20 -12.21 -10.97
C ALA A 38 2.12 -13.43 -11.06
N ASP A 39 3.35 -13.25 -11.57
CA ASP A 39 4.34 -14.31 -11.69
C ASP A 39 5.11 -14.56 -10.39
N ASN A 40 4.84 -13.74 -9.36
CA ASN A 40 5.48 -13.85 -8.05
C ASN A 40 7.01 -13.66 -8.09
N VAL A 41 7.54 -13.12 -9.16
CA VAL A 41 8.98 -12.93 -9.35
C VAL A 41 9.37 -11.47 -9.20
N ALA A 42 8.64 -10.58 -9.87
CA ALA A 42 8.94 -9.15 -9.87
C ALA A 42 8.14 -8.43 -8.80
N ARG A 43 8.77 -7.42 -8.18
CA ARG A 43 8.08 -6.52 -7.25
C ARG A 43 8.06 -5.14 -7.86
N ARG A 44 7.00 -4.41 -7.61
CA ARG A 44 6.90 -3.01 -8.00
C ARG A 44 6.31 -2.20 -6.86
N ASN A 45 6.64 -0.92 -6.83
CA ASN A 45 6.10 -0.02 -5.82
C ASN A 45 4.93 0.76 -6.41
N VAL A 46 3.83 0.78 -5.68
CA VAL A 46 2.64 1.51 -6.07
C VAL A 46 2.39 2.59 -5.02
N THR A 47 2.27 3.83 -5.45
CA THR A 47 1.97 4.94 -4.56
C THR A 47 0.46 5.14 -4.51
N ILE A 48 -0.10 5.12 -3.30
CA ILE A 48 -1.54 5.20 -3.09
C ILE A 48 -1.86 6.46 -2.30
N PRO A 49 -2.57 7.42 -2.89
CA PRO A 49 -2.95 8.63 -2.17
C PRO A 49 -4.02 8.34 -1.12
N GLU A 50 -4.10 9.20 -0.12
CA GLU A 50 -5.03 9.03 0.99
C GLU A 50 -6.47 8.83 0.53
N SER A 51 -6.86 9.49 -0.54
CA SER A 51 -8.22 9.39 -1.06
C SER A 51 -8.58 7.97 -1.51
N GLU A 52 -7.59 7.10 -1.74
CA GLU A 52 -7.82 5.73 -2.17
C GLU A 52 -7.54 4.70 -1.07
N TRP A 53 -7.19 5.13 0.13
CA TRP A 53 -6.89 4.20 1.21
C TRP A 53 -8.09 3.31 1.59
N GLU A 54 -9.30 3.78 1.33
CA GLU A 54 -10.50 2.99 1.59
C GLU A 54 -10.58 1.74 0.74
N GLN A 55 -9.85 1.74 -0.38
CA GLN A 55 -9.81 0.59 -1.28
C GLN A 55 -8.77 -0.45 -0.85
N LEU A 56 -7.96 -0.13 0.15
CA LEU A 56 -7.00 -1.06 0.70
C LEU A 56 -7.68 -2.06 1.60
N GLU A 57 -7.40 -3.34 1.39
CA GLU A 57 -7.88 -4.41 2.25
C GLU A 57 -6.75 -4.83 3.18
N LEU A 58 -6.96 -4.71 4.48
CA LEU A 58 -5.96 -5.14 5.46
C LEU A 58 -6.06 -6.64 5.64
N LEU A 59 -4.96 -7.34 5.44
CA LEU A 59 -4.92 -8.79 5.44
C LEU A 59 -4.40 -9.39 6.75
N ASP A 60 -3.78 -8.57 7.59
CA ASP A 60 -3.25 -9.07 8.88
C ASP A 60 -3.93 -8.48 10.11
#